data_6525cab3bb09a33719fc892920d8c5cd
#
_entry.id   6525cab3bb09a33719fc892920d8c5cd
#
_cell.length_a   1.000
_cell.length_b   1.000
_cell.length_c   1.000
_cell.angle_alpha   90.00
_cell.angle_beta   90.00
_cell.angle_gamma   90.00
#
_symmetry.space_group_name_H-M   'P 1'
#
loop_
_entity.id
_entity.type
_entity.pdbx_description
1 polymer ?
#
loop_
_entity_poly.entity_id
_entity_poly.type
_entity_poly.pdbx_seq_one_letter_code
_entity_poly.pdbx_strand_id
1 'polypeptide(L)'
;QLGRQALVYDDERILGGLDWNVAGRYHDALKLGYANKNNEVHLILAFNQNDEKKIGGTYYASGAQPYKNMQTVWYHYKADAIPFGASLLFMNLGLETGDAATQDSHTRYLQTMGTYLTYKPGSWNLDGAFYYQTGKNKDAEKVSALMGSVQAAYAFDKTWGVVASFDYLSGDKGNGDKFKAFDPLYGTHHK
;
A
#
# COMPACT_ATOMS: atom_id res chain seq x y z
N GLN A 1 4.94 -0.96 -18.14
CA GLN A 1 6.11 -0.23 -17.65
C GLN A 1 7.03 -1.18 -16.91
N LEU A 2 8.32 -1.13 -17.15
CA LEU A 2 9.34 -1.97 -16.52
C LEU A 2 10.48 -1.06 -16.03
N GLY A 3 10.98 -1.33 -14.84
CA GLY A 3 12.11 -0.63 -14.20
C GLY A 3 11.70 0.22 -13.03
N ARG A 4 12.59 1.16 -12.64
CA ARG A 4 12.40 2.03 -11.47
C ARG A 4 11.26 3.01 -11.69
N GLN A 5 10.26 3.00 -10.80
CA GLN A 5 9.05 3.79 -10.92
C GLN A 5 8.42 4.09 -9.56
N ALA A 6 7.77 5.24 -9.45
CA ALA A 6 6.91 5.54 -8.32
C ALA A 6 5.60 4.73 -8.44
N LEU A 7 5.14 4.20 -7.33
CA LEU A 7 3.84 3.55 -7.20
C LEU A 7 2.97 4.41 -6.29
N VAL A 8 2.03 5.13 -6.89
CA VAL A 8 1.16 6.07 -6.19
C VAL A 8 -0.29 5.70 -6.50
N TYR A 9 -1.04 5.34 -5.47
CA TYR A 9 -2.40 4.82 -5.61
C TYR A 9 -3.34 5.42 -4.57
N ASP A 10 -4.55 5.72 -5.01
CA ASP A 10 -5.67 6.20 -4.17
C ASP A 10 -5.28 7.45 -3.35
N ASP A 11 -5.45 7.40 -2.04
CA ASP A 11 -5.06 8.46 -1.10
C ASP A 11 -3.63 8.28 -0.52
N GLU A 12 -2.83 7.41 -1.13
CA GLU A 12 -1.43 7.13 -0.78
C GLU A 12 -1.21 6.55 0.63
N ARG A 13 -2.21 5.95 1.24
CA ARG A 13 -2.08 5.37 2.59
C ARG A 13 -1.30 4.07 2.61
N ILE A 14 -1.22 3.35 1.49
CA ILE A 14 -0.50 2.07 1.36
C ILE A 14 0.64 2.18 0.36
N LEU A 15 0.38 2.75 -0.82
CA LEU A 15 1.37 3.00 -1.87
C LEU A 15 1.35 4.49 -2.20
N GLY A 16 2.37 5.19 -1.77
CA GLY A 16 2.50 6.62 -1.96
C GLY A 16 3.91 7.06 -2.34
N GLY A 17 4.00 8.23 -2.94
CA GLY A 17 5.24 8.93 -3.23
C GLY A 17 5.85 9.53 -1.97
N LEU A 18 7.07 10.03 -2.08
CA LEU A 18 7.72 10.87 -1.10
C LEU A 18 8.26 12.12 -1.81
N ASP A 19 7.36 12.84 -2.49
CA ASP A 19 7.74 13.96 -3.36
C ASP A 19 8.36 15.13 -2.60
N TRP A 20 8.11 15.20 -1.29
CA TRP A 20 8.77 16.14 -0.39
C TRP A 20 10.23 15.75 -0.01
N ASN A 21 10.62 14.49 -0.27
CA ASN A 21 11.97 13.99 0.00
C ASN A 21 12.79 13.95 -1.30
N VAL A 22 13.99 14.49 -1.27
CA VAL A 22 14.92 14.53 -2.43
C VAL A 22 15.16 13.15 -3.05
N ALA A 23 15.18 12.10 -2.24
CA ALA A 23 15.37 10.72 -2.72
C ALA A 23 14.11 10.12 -3.35
N GLY A 24 12.91 10.64 -3.01
CA GLY A 24 11.63 10.05 -3.44
C GLY A 24 11.42 8.61 -2.92
N ARG A 25 10.34 7.98 -3.34
CA ARG A 25 10.10 6.54 -3.15
C ARG A 25 9.85 5.88 -4.48
N TYR A 26 10.71 4.92 -4.83
CA TYR A 26 10.66 4.22 -6.11
C TYR A 26 10.74 2.72 -5.88
N HIS A 27 10.13 1.95 -6.81
CA HIS A 27 10.14 0.50 -6.81
C HIS A 27 10.67 0.01 -8.16
N ASP A 28 11.56 -0.97 -8.13
CA ASP A 28 12.00 -1.67 -9.33
C ASP A 28 10.97 -2.77 -9.65
N ALA A 29 10.12 -2.49 -10.62
CA ALA A 29 8.92 -3.28 -10.85
C ALA A 29 8.55 -3.41 -12.33
N LEU A 30 7.86 -4.52 -12.65
CA LEU A 30 7.03 -4.65 -13.84
C LEU A 30 5.59 -4.24 -13.46
N LYS A 31 5.04 -3.23 -14.15
CA LYS A 31 3.65 -2.83 -14.06
C LYS A 31 2.93 -3.10 -15.38
N LEU A 32 1.93 -3.96 -15.34
CA LEU A 32 0.99 -4.23 -16.42
C LEU A 32 -0.33 -3.56 -16.10
N GLY A 33 -0.94 -2.90 -17.07
CA GLY A 33 -2.19 -2.17 -16.87
C GLY A 33 -3.16 -2.38 -18.00
N TYR A 34 -4.44 -2.39 -17.67
CA TYR A 34 -5.56 -2.30 -18.59
C TYR A 34 -6.52 -1.24 -18.08
N ALA A 35 -6.98 -0.38 -18.99
CA ALA A 35 -7.97 0.64 -18.67
C ALA A 35 -9.01 0.74 -19.78
N ASN A 36 -10.25 0.99 -19.37
CA ASN A 36 -11.33 1.43 -20.23
C ASN A 36 -12.05 2.61 -19.58
N LYS A 37 -13.22 3.00 -20.08
CA LYS A 37 -13.97 4.17 -19.59
C LYS A 37 -14.23 4.13 -18.07
N ASN A 38 -14.55 2.98 -17.53
CA ASN A 38 -15.03 2.81 -16.15
C ASN A 38 -14.09 2.01 -15.27
N ASN A 39 -13.18 1.24 -15.85
CA ASN A 39 -12.38 0.26 -15.12
C ASN A 39 -10.90 0.45 -15.42
N GLU A 40 -10.08 0.39 -14.41
CA GLU A 40 -8.63 0.35 -14.51
C GLU A 40 -8.09 -0.77 -13.63
N VAL A 41 -7.18 -1.58 -14.16
CA VAL A 41 -6.55 -2.70 -13.43
C VAL A 41 -5.04 -2.60 -13.61
N HIS A 42 -4.30 -2.69 -12.51
CA HIS A 42 -2.86 -2.82 -12.52
C HIS A 42 -2.41 -4.10 -11.84
N LEU A 43 -1.52 -4.84 -12.50
CA LEU A 43 -0.72 -5.90 -11.90
C LEU A 43 0.71 -5.38 -11.75
N ILE A 44 1.26 -5.44 -10.54
CA ILE A 44 2.59 -4.96 -10.20
C ILE A 44 3.38 -6.12 -9.62
N LEU A 45 4.55 -6.36 -10.20
CA LEU A 45 5.49 -7.39 -9.75
C LEU A 45 6.85 -6.72 -9.51
N ALA A 46 7.33 -6.75 -8.27
CA ALA A 46 8.62 -6.21 -7.91
C ALA A 46 9.50 -7.26 -7.23
N PHE A 47 10.80 -7.15 -7.43
CA PHE A 47 11.77 -8.07 -6.88
C PHE A 47 13.06 -7.31 -6.55
N ASN A 48 13.60 -7.58 -5.36
CA ASN A 48 14.87 -7.04 -4.88
C ASN A 48 15.86 -8.16 -4.55
N GLN A 49 17.15 -7.88 -4.72
CA GLN A 49 18.24 -8.78 -4.32
C GLN A 49 19.46 -7.96 -3.89
N ASN A 50 20.27 -8.49 -2.95
CA ASN A 50 21.46 -7.80 -2.49
C ASN A 50 22.60 -7.82 -3.52
N ASP A 51 22.73 -8.93 -4.25
CA ASP A 51 23.78 -9.14 -5.24
C ASP A 51 23.20 -9.39 -6.61
N GLU A 52 23.97 -9.07 -7.64
CA GLU A 52 23.61 -9.36 -9.02
C GLU A 52 23.73 -10.86 -9.30
N LYS A 53 22.60 -11.58 -9.30
CA LYS A 53 22.49 -13.01 -9.60
C LYS A 53 21.45 -13.26 -10.68
N LYS A 54 21.78 -14.16 -11.62
CA LYS A 54 20.88 -14.50 -12.74
C LYS A 54 19.67 -15.32 -12.28
N ILE A 55 19.83 -16.17 -11.27
CA ILE A 55 18.78 -17.04 -10.77
C ILE A 55 18.90 -17.10 -9.23
N GLY A 56 17.80 -16.82 -8.57
CA GLY A 56 17.68 -16.84 -7.12
C GLY A 56 18.66 -15.91 -6.42
N GLY A 57 18.22 -15.05 -5.63
CA GLY A 57 19.01 -14.17 -4.78
C GLY A 57 18.40 -14.09 -3.41
N THR A 58 19.22 -13.70 -2.45
CA THR A 58 18.75 -13.30 -1.13
C THR A 58 18.60 -11.78 -1.09
N TYR A 59 17.71 -11.29 -0.26
CA TYR A 59 17.55 -9.87 0.01
C TYR A 59 17.40 -9.65 1.51
N TYR A 60 18.51 -9.38 2.17
CA TYR A 60 18.49 -8.94 3.57
C TYR A 60 18.26 -7.45 3.59
N ALA A 61 17.13 -7.02 4.12
CA ALA A 61 16.71 -5.64 4.11
C ALA A 61 17.68 -4.73 4.87
N SER A 62 18.69 -4.23 4.18
CA SER A 62 19.59 -3.18 4.66
C SER A 62 19.43 -1.86 3.90
N GLY A 63 18.48 -1.80 2.97
CA GLY A 63 18.28 -0.70 2.05
C GLY A 63 16.88 -0.08 2.10
N ALA A 64 16.61 0.73 1.10
CA ALA A 64 15.41 1.57 1.00
C ALA A 64 14.10 0.77 0.80
N GLN A 65 14.18 -0.50 0.36
CA GLN A 65 12.99 -1.32 0.11
C GLN A 65 12.98 -2.53 1.04
N PRO A 66 12.05 -2.60 2.01
CA PRO A 66 12.06 -3.64 3.03
C PRO A 66 11.43 -4.97 2.59
N TYR A 67 11.30 -5.24 1.31
CA TYR A 67 10.77 -6.50 0.79
C TYR A 67 11.71 -7.14 -0.24
N LYS A 68 11.72 -8.48 -0.29
CA LYS A 68 12.37 -9.26 -1.35
C LYS A 68 11.56 -9.27 -2.62
N ASN A 69 10.26 -9.48 -2.50
CA ASN A 69 9.34 -9.46 -3.63
C ASN A 69 7.99 -8.87 -3.23
N MET A 70 7.29 -8.33 -4.22
CA MET A 70 5.96 -7.77 -4.06
C MET A 70 5.10 -8.16 -5.27
N GLN A 71 3.92 -8.71 -5.00
CA GLN A 71 2.87 -8.91 -5.97
C GLN A 71 1.67 -8.08 -5.56
N THR A 72 1.24 -7.16 -6.41
CA THR A 72 0.11 -6.29 -6.11
C THR A 72 -0.86 -6.26 -7.27
N VAL A 73 -2.13 -6.38 -6.95
CA VAL A 73 -3.25 -6.11 -7.86
C VAL A 73 -4.00 -4.91 -7.32
N TRP A 74 -4.19 -3.92 -8.15
CA TRP A 74 -5.04 -2.78 -7.88
C TRP A 74 -6.09 -2.67 -8.97
N TYR A 75 -7.34 -2.44 -8.58
CA TYR A 75 -8.47 -2.25 -9.46
C TYR A 75 -9.19 -0.97 -9.06
N HIS A 76 -9.57 -0.17 -10.03
CA HIS A 76 -10.39 1.03 -9.84
C HIS A 76 -11.61 1.00 -10.75
N TYR A 77 -12.75 1.27 -10.16
CA TYR A 77 -14.02 1.49 -10.84
C TYR A 77 -14.47 2.93 -10.70
N LYS A 78 -14.88 3.55 -11.81
CA LYS A 78 -15.48 4.89 -11.84
C LYS A 78 -16.87 4.79 -12.44
N ALA A 79 -17.88 5.23 -11.69
CA ALA A 79 -19.26 5.24 -12.17
C ALA A 79 -19.51 6.36 -13.19
N ASP A 80 -20.40 6.09 -14.16
CA ASP A 80 -20.75 7.07 -15.18
C ASP A 80 -21.87 8.02 -14.74
N ALA A 81 -22.86 7.50 -14.03
CA ALA A 81 -24.09 8.23 -13.72
C ALA A 81 -24.02 9.05 -12.43
N ILE A 82 -23.09 8.72 -11.55
CA ILE A 82 -22.90 9.39 -10.25
C ILE A 82 -21.40 9.62 -10.01
N PRO A 83 -21.03 10.65 -9.25
CA PRO A 83 -19.63 10.96 -8.96
C PRO A 83 -19.06 10.01 -7.90
N PHE A 84 -19.04 8.71 -8.20
CA PHE A 84 -18.58 7.65 -7.33
C PHE A 84 -17.40 6.90 -7.95
N GLY A 85 -16.39 6.63 -7.12
CA GLY A 85 -15.25 5.79 -7.44
C GLY A 85 -14.98 4.79 -6.33
N ALA A 86 -14.48 3.63 -6.70
CA ALA A 86 -14.08 2.58 -5.75
C ALA A 86 -12.83 1.89 -6.24
N SER A 87 -11.85 1.73 -5.36
CA SER A 87 -10.65 0.93 -5.62
C SER A 87 -10.61 -0.29 -4.72
N LEU A 88 -10.03 -1.36 -5.23
CA LEU A 88 -9.65 -2.56 -4.48
C LEU A 88 -8.15 -2.78 -4.61
N LEU A 89 -7.50 -3.08 -3.51
CA LEU A 89 -6.07 -3.40 -3.47
C LEU A 89 -5.86 -4.76 -2.81
N PHE A 90 -5.05 -5.57 -3.43
CA PHE A 90 -4.44 -6.75 -2.83
C PHE A 90 -2.93 -6.68 -3.04
N MET A 91 -2.16 -6.74 -1.95
CA MET A 91 -0.71 -6.73 -1.96
C MET A 91 -0.18 -7.90 -1.15
N ASN A 92 0.75 -8.65 -1.72
CA ASN A 92 1.49 -9.71 -1.06
C ASN A 92 2.97 -9.33 -1.02
N LEU A 93 3.51 -9.13 0.16
CA LEU A 93 4.91 -8.78 0.38
C LEU A 93 5.69 -9.98 0.89
N GLY A 94 6.75 -10.36 0.20
CA GLY A 94 7.73 -11.32 0.68
C GLY A 94 8.82 -10.59 1.47
N LEU A 95 8.83 -10.80 2.78
CA LEU A 95 9.78 -10.24 3.73
C LEU A 95 10.84 -11.28 4.03
N GLU A 96 12.09 -11.04 3.65
CA GLU A 96 13.18 -11.97 3.92
C GLU A 96 13.87 -11.64 5.23
N THR A 97 14.07 -12.66 6.03
CA THR A 97 14.81 -12.61 7.29
C THR A 97 15.86 -13.72 7.31
N GLY A 98 16.85 -13.59 8.13
CA GLY A 98 17.95 -14.54 8.27
C GLY A 98 19.29 -13.84 8.39
N ASP A 99 20.36 -14.61 8.32
CA ASP A 99 21.71 -14.12 8.44
C ASP A 99 22.47 -14.30 7.11
N ALA A 100 22.97 -13.20 6.57
CA ALA A 100 23.78 -13.22 5.35
C ALA A 100 25.06 -14.02 5.48
N ALA A 101 25.67 -14.07 6.68
CA ALA A 101 26.90 -14.79 6.95
C ALA A 101 26.70 -16.32 6.94
N THR A 102 25.57 -16.79 7.44
CA THR A 102 25.21 -18.23 7.46
C THR A 102 24.46 -18.67 6.22
N GLN A 103 24.05 -17.74 5.36
CA GLN A 103 23.19 -17.96 4.20
C GLN A 103 21.84 -18.64 4.54
N ASP A 104 21.44 -18.57 5.82
CA ASP A 104 20.14 -19.03 6.25
C ASP A 104 19.11 -17.91 6.05
N SER A 105 18.19 -18.12 5.12
CA SER A 105 17.18 -17.12 4.80
C SER A 105 15.78 -17.72 4.70
N HIS A 106 14.81 -16.98 5.22
CA HIS A 106 13.40 -17.36 5.22
C HIS A 106 12.55 -16.20 4.68
N THR A 107 11.80 -16.45 3.63
CA THR A 107 10.83 -15.47 3.11
C THR A 107 9.49 -15.71 3.79
N ARG A 108 8.97 -14.69 4.46
CA ARG A 108 7.63 -14.67 5.06
C ARG A 108 6.75 -13.73 4.28
N TYR A 109 5.46 -14.01 4.26
CA TYR A 109 4.53 -13.23 3.47
C TYR A 109 3.53 -12.49 4.34
N LEU A 110 3.45 -11.18 4.10
CA LEU A 110 2.46 -10.27 4.66
C LEU A 110 1.50 -9.86 3.53
N GLN A 111 0.21 -10.14 3.72
CA GLN A 111 -0.84 -9.71 2.81
C GLN A 111 -1.54 -8.46 3.35
N THR A 112 -1.73 -7.48 2.48
CA THR A 112 -2.57 -6.31 2.74
C THR A 112 -3.67 -6.26 1.68
N MET A 113 -4.91 -6.18 2.12
CA MET A 113 -6.07 -6.08 1.23
C MET A 113 -7.02 -5.00 1.73
N GLY A 114 -7.65 -4.30 0.82
CA GLY A 114 -8.58 -3.26 1.21
C GLY A 114 -9.25 -2.54 0.05
N THR A 115 -9.97 -1.49 0.42
CA THR A 115 -10.76 -0.67 -0.50
C THR A 115 -10.60 0.80 -0.17
N TYR A 116 -10.66 1.62 -1.20
CA TYR A 116 -10.78 3.06 -1.11
C TYR A 116 -12.00 3.52 -1.91
N LEU A 117 -12.85 4.32 -1.30
CA LEU A 117 -14.10 4.79 -1.86
C LEU A 117 -14.11 6.31 -1.93
N THR A 118 -14.64 6.87 -3.02
CA THR A 118 -14.84 8.30 -3.20
C THR A 118 -16.26 8.59 -3.64
N TYR A 119 -16.88 9.62 -3.07
CA TYR A 119 -18.18 10.10 -3.50
C TYR A 119 -18.25 11.63 -3.42
N LYS A 120 -18.50 12.29 -4.54
CA LYS A 120 -18.39 13.77 -4.69
C LYS A 120 -19.69 14.40 -5.15
N PRO A 121 -20.80 14.30 -4.38
CA PRO A 121 -22.09 14.88 -4.78
C PRO A 121 -22.13 16.39 -4.51
N GLY A 122 -22.26 17.20 -5.57
CA GLY A 122 -22.38 18.66 -5.46
C GLY A 122 -21.15 19.28 -4.78
N SER A 123 -21.35 19.93 -3.63
CA SER A 123 -20.29 20.60 -2.86
C SER A 123 -19.57 19.67 -1.87
N TRP A 124 -19.96 18.41 -1.76
CA TRP A 124 -19.34 17.44 -0.89
C TRP A 124 -18.21 16.67 -1.57
N ASN A 125 -17.16 16.37 -0.82
CA ASN A 125 -16.16 15.36 -1.13
C ASN A 125 -16.05 14.40 0.05
N LEU A 126 -16.47 13.16 -0.18
CA LEU A 126 -16.51 12.10 0.83
C LEU A 126 -15.55 11.00 0.41
N ASP A 127 -14.63 10.64 1.29
CA ASP A 127 -13.65 9.60 1.08
C ASP A 127 -13.67 8.60 2.24
N GLY A 128 -13.46 7.32 1.92
CA GLY A 128 -13.37 6.28 2.92
C GLY A 128 -12.38 5.20 2.50
N ALA A 129 -11.59 4.71 3.46
CA ALA A 129 -10.65 3.62 3.25
C ALA A 129 -10.79 2.56 4.33
N PHE A 130 -10.59 1.31 3.95
CA PHE A 130 -10.47 0.19 4.87
C PHE A 130 -9.42 -0.78 4.36
N TYR A 131 -8.47 -1.15 5.24
CA TYR A 131 -7.42 -2.12 4.92
C TYR A 131 -7.26 -3.13 6.05
N TYR A 132 -6.98 -4.36 5.68
CA TYR A 132 -6.69 -5.47 6.59
C TYR A 132 -5.37 -6.12 6.23
N GLN A 133 -4.56 -6.43 7.25
CA GLN A 133 -3.29 -7.13 7.10
C GLN A 133 -3.33 -8.49 7.78
N THR A 134 -2.78 -9.48 7.11
CA THR A 134 -2.70 -10.87 7.59
C THR A 134 -1.41 -11.53 7.09
N GLY A 135 -1.14 -12.75 7.55
CA GLY A 135 0.07 -13.49 7.21
C GLY A 135 1.11 -13.41 8.32
N LYS A 136 2.36 -13.15 7.97
CA LYS A 136 3.48 -13.05 8.91
C LYS A 136 4.33 -11.82 8.63
N ASN A 137 4.75 -11.14 9.70
CA ASN A 137 5.75 -10.09 9.62
C ASN A 137 7.19 -10.69 9.52
N LYS A 138 8.20 -9.83 9.46
CA LYS A 138 9.60 -10.25 9.40
C LYS A 138 10.03 -11.05 10.63
N ASP A 139 9.42 -10.82 11.78
CA ASP A 139 9.74 -11.48 13.05
C ASP A 139 8.98 -12.83 13.25
N ALA A 140 8.35 -13.34 12.18
CA ALA A 140 7.56 -14.56 12.14
C ALA A 140 6.24 -14.52 12.92
N GLU A 141 5.86 -13.40 13.47
CA GLU A 141 4.60 -13.24 14.19
C GLU A 141 3.43 -13.27 13.21
N LYS A 142 2.34 -13.93 13.60
CA LYS A 142 1.09 -13.92 12.84
C LYS A 142 0.46 -12.54 12.93
N VAL A 143 0.20 -11.92 11.80
CA VAL A 143 -0.41 -10.58 11.73
C VAL A 143 -1.94 -10.68 11.61
N SER A 144 -2.63 -9.79 12.32
CA SER A 144 -4.06 -9.55 12.16
C SER A 144 -4.34 -8.10 12.56
N ALA A 145 -4.16 -7.20 11.60
CA ALA A 145 -4.22 -5.76 11.84
C ALA A 145 -5.18 -5.09 10.86
N LEU A 146 -5.78 -3.99 11.27
CA LEU A 146 -6.72 -3.26 10.44
C LEU A 146 -6.53 -1.74 10.54
N MET A 147 -6.91 -1.07 9.46
CA MET A 147 -6.96 0.38 9.39
C MET A 147 -8.27 0.80 8.73
N GLY A 148 -8.86 1.88 9.23
CA GLY A 148 -10.01 2.54 8.66
C GLY A 148 -9.84 4.04 8.64
N SER A 149 -10.32 4.69 7.58
CA SER A 149 -10.29 6.14 7.43
C SER A 149 -11.59 6.64 6.83
N VAL A 150 -12.03 7.79 7.29
CA VAL A 150 -13.15 8.53 6.69
C VAL A 150 -12.80 10.01 6.65
N GLN A 151 -13.14 10.66 5.54
CA GLN A 151 -13.00 12.10 5.38
C GLN A 151 -14.28 12.67 4.74
N ALA A 152 -14.72 13.80 5.25
CA ALA A 152 -15.80 14.59 4.66
C ALA A 152 -15.33 16.03 4.50
N ALA A 153 -15.39 16.54 3.29
CA ALA A 153 -15.15 17.95 2.98
C ALA A 153 -16.39 18.56 2.37
N TYR A 154 -16.68 19.79 2.74
CA TYR A 154 -17.77 20.58 2.18
C TYR A 154 -17.28 21.96 1.76
N ALA A 155 -17.53 22.34 0.51
CA ALA A 155 -17.22 23.66 -0.02
C ALA A 155 -18.45 24.56 0.08
N PHE A 156 -18.37 25.63 0.86
CA PHE A 156 -19.42 26.66 0.94
C PHE A 156 -19.46 27.49 -0.35
N ASP A 157 -18.28 27.84 -0.82
CA ASP A 157 -18.06 28.60 -2.06
C ASP A 157 -16.68 28.26 -2.66
N LYS A 158 -16.20 29.08 -3.60
CA LYS A 158 -14.88 28.87 -4.26
C LYS A 158 -13.69 29.14 -3.34
N THR A 159 -13.90 29.77 -2.17
CA THR A 159 -12.85 30.26 -1.29
C THR A 159 -12.85 29.53 0.04
N TRP A 160 -14.04 29.19 0.56
CA TRP A 160 -14.25 28.66 1.89
C TRP A 160 -14.82 27.24 1.88
N GLY A 161 -14.31 26.42 2.74
CA GLY A 161 -14.79 25.08 2.97
C GLY A 161 -14.36 24.57 4.35
N VAL A 162 -14.89 23.42 4.73
CA VAL A 162 -14.54 22.70 5.94
C VAL A 162 -14.19 21.26 5.60
N VAL A 163 -13.20 20.71 6.30
CA VAL A 163 -12.79 19.29 6.20
C VAL A 163 -12.78 18.69 7.59
N ALA A 164 -13.37 17.52 7.72
CA ALA A 164 -13.26 16.69 8.92
C ALA A 164 -12.78 15.29 8.49
N SER A 165 -11.81 14.75 9.22
CA SER A 165 -11.28 13.41 8.95
C SER A 165 -11.05 12.64 10.25
N PHE A 166 -11.15 11.32 10.15
CA PHE A 166 -10.86 10.39 11.23
C PHE A 166 -10.12 9.19 10.68
N ASP A 167 -8.99 8.87 11.33
CA ASP A 167 -8.17 7.70 11.02
C ASP A 167 -8.07 6.80 12.25
N TYR A 168 -8.23 5.50 12.01
CA TYR A 168 -8.03 4.45 13.00
C TYR A 168 -7.01 3.44 12.47
N LEU A 169 -5.97 3.18 13.24
CA LEU A 169 -5.03 2.11 13.03
C LEU A 169 -5.02 1.22 14.27
N SER A 170 -5.17 -0.08 14.07
CA SER A 170 -5.03 -1.02 15.19
C SER A 170 -3.60 -1.02 15.72
N GLY A 171 -3.48 -1.04 17.04
CA GLY A 171 -2.21 -1.19 17.76
C GLY A 171 -2.03 -2.58 18.34
N ASP A 172 -0.82 -2.92 18.75
CA ASP A 172 -0.50 -4.16 19.44
C ASP A 172 -0.22 -3.91 20.92
N LYS A 173 -0.69 -4.82 21.80
CA LYS A 173 -0.45 -4.77 23.24
C LYS A 173 0.63 -5.74 23.71
N GLY A 174 1.17 -6.55 22.79
CA GLY A 174 2.22 -7.53 23.09
C GLY A 174 1.81 -8.73 23.96
N ASN A 175 0.52 -8.97 24.12
CA ASN A 175 -0.01 -10.00 25.02
C ASN A 175 -0.96 -11.01 24.32
N GLY A 176 -0.90 -11.12 23.02
CA GLY A 176 -1.76 -11.99 22.23
C GLY A 176 -0.98 -12.91 21.28
N ASP A 177 -1.69 -13.90 20.71
CA ASP A 177 -1.13 -14.84 19.73
C ASP A 177 -0.89 -14.21 18.34
N LYS A 178 -1.31 -12.96 18.14
CA LYS A 178 -1.21 -12.24 16.87
C LYS A 178 -0.71 -10.83 17.09
N PHE A 179 0.18 -10.39 16.23
CA PHE A 179 0.61 -9.01 16.11
C PHE A 179 -0.51 -8.17 15.46
N LYS A 180 -0.96 -7.14 16.13
CA LYS A 180 -2.15 -6.36 15.76
C LYS A 180 -1.85 -4.93 15.34
N ALA A 181 -0.60 -4.45 15.41
CA ALA A 181 -0.26 -3.13 14.92
C ALA A 181 -0.31 -3.11 13.39
N PHE A 182 -1.09 -2.18 12.85
CA PHE A 182 -1.16 -1.97 11.40
C PHE A 182 0.10 -1.26 10.91
N ASP A 183 0.71 -1.80 9.87
CA ASP A 183 1.86 -1.20 9.19
C ASP A 183 1.38 -0.44 7.94
N PRO A 184 1.51 0.90 7.88
CA PRO A 184 1.13 1.67 6.70
C PRO A 184 2.03 1.45 5.49
N LEU A 185 3.02 0.58 5.57
CA LEU A 185 3.92 0.14 4.49
C LEU A 185 4.59 1.33 3.77
N TYR A 186 4.18 1.59 2.55
CA TYR A 186 4.75 2.61 1.66
C TYR A 186 3.87 3.86 1.60
N GLY A 187 3.04 4.07 2.60
CA GLY A 187 2.16 5.24 2.67
C GLY A 187 2.93 6.57 2.77
N THR A 188 2.34 7.62 2.24
CA THR A 188 2.83 8.99 2.41
C THR A 188 2.28 9.54 3.73
N HIS A 189 3.16 9.86 4.68
CA HIS A 189 2.76 10.30 6.02
C HIS A 189 2.55 11.81 6.14
N HIS A 190 2.88 12.56 5.09
CA HIS A 190 2.78 14.02 5.06
C HIS A 190 2.15 14.44 3.74
N LYS A 191 0.85 14.70 3.78
CA LYS A 191 0.08 15.35 2.73
C LYS A 191 -0.52 16.65 3.22
#